data_2b32e8490aa140333b87453680040419
#
_entry.id   2b32e8490aa140333b87453680040419
#
_cell.length_a   1.000
_cell.length_b   1.000
_cell.length_c   1.000
_cell.angle_alpha   90.00
_cell.angle_beta   90.00
_cell.angle_gamma   90.00
#
_symmetry.space_group_name_H-M   'P 1'
#
loop_
_entity.id
_entity.type
_entity.pdbx_description
1 polymer ?
#
loop_
_entity_poly.entity_id
_entity_poly.type
_entity_poly.pdbx_seq_one_letter_code
_entity_poly.pdbx_strand_id
1 'polypeptide(L)'
;QLISKNSTLSEENLSLKNQMLSTNNDVGQHAFKNAKRELRKILNRFKEEGRLRSFTIVPTSNLAVKHPLFEYARSFDFIIITDVGLINVDVKNWNQKTFYHFDVPDQHLEEGQPQYNTEKVVGHYISNRYHSQFKTTRSGVYTFIEILQDNRVIYEFYDHDPYDKAANNAKALKDKIENDYNFKIQSIGVIYFSDGSVNIIEGSDESDKY
;
A
#
# COMPACT_ATOMS: atom_id res chain seq x y z
N GLN A 1 27.03 -39.95 -7.73
CA GLN A 1 25.68 -39.93 -7.14
C GLN A 1 25.35 -38.62 -6.41
N LEU A 2 26.25 -38.02 -5.62
CA LEU A 2 26.00 -36.74 -4.90
C LEU A 2 25.93 -35.54 -5.84
N ILE A 3 26.75 -35.47 -6.87
CA ILE A 3 26.76 -34.39 -7.86
C ILE A 3 25.48 -34.40 -8.68
N SER A 4 24.98 -35.57 -9.06
CA SER A 4 23.72 -35.74 -9.79
C SER A 4 22.50 -35.29 -8.95
N LYS A 5 22.47 -35.64 -7.66
CA LYS A 5 21.41 -35.20 -6.73
C LYS A 5 21.40 -33.67 -6.52
N ASN A 6 22.57 -33.04 -6.42
CA ASN A 6 22.66 -31.58 -6.29
C ASN A 6 22.18 -30.84 -7.55
N SER A 7 22.47 -31.37 -8.74
CA SER A 7 21.96 -30.80 -10.00
C SER A 7 20.44 -30.88 -10.07
N THR A 8 19.86 -32.04 -9.75
CA THR A 8 18.39 -32.22 -9.75
C THR A 8 17.67 -31.31 -8.75
N LEU A 9 18.21 -31.20 -7.52
CA LEU A 9 17.67 -30.28 -6.50
C LEU A 9 17.78 -28.80 -6.91
N SER A 10 18.83 -28.42 -7.60
CA SER A 10 18.99 -27.06 -8.11
C SER A 10 17.98 -26.74 -9.22
N GLU A 11 17.73 -27.70 -10.12
CA GLU A 11 16.72 -27.55 -11.19
C GLU A 11 15.29 -27.51 -10.62
N GLU A 12 14.98 -28.35 -9.64
CA GLU A 12 13.68 -28.32 -8.95
C GLU A 12 13.46 -27.00 -8.20
N ASN A 13 14.48 -26.49 -7.50
CA ASN A 13 14.40 -25.20 -6.82
C ASN A 13 14.22 -24.03 -7.81
N LEU A 14 14.85 -24.06 -8.96
CA LEU A 14 14.68 -23.04 -10.00
C LEU A 14 13.27 -23.13 -10.62
N SER A 15 12.76 -24.33 -10.85
CA SER A 15 11.39 -24.55 -11.35
C SER A 15 10.35 -24.05 -10.36
N LEU A 16 10.50 -24.36 -9.06
CA LEU A 16 9.61 -23.87 -8.00
C LEU A 16 9.64 -22.36 -7.86
N LYS A 17 10.83 -21.74 -7.94
CA LYS A 17 10.96 -20.28 -7.95
C LYS A 17 10.24 -19.64 -9.15
N ASN A 18 10.39 -20.22 -10.32
CA ASN A 18 9.73 -19.73 -11.53
C ASN A 18 8.19 -19.90 -11.45
N GLN A 19 7.70 -21.00 -10.88
CA GLN A 19 6.27 -21.19 -10.63
C GLN A 19 5.73 -20.18 -9.59
N MET A 20 6.46 -19.93 -8.50
CA MET A 20 6.06 -18.92 -7.51
C MET A 20 6.03 -17.51 -8.11
N LEU A 21 7.02 -17.16 -8.95
CA LEU A 21 7.04 -15.87 -9.63
C LEU A 21 5.89 -15.71 -10.63
N SER A 22 5.55 -16.75 -11.39
CA SER A 22 4.42 -16.72 -12.31
C SER A 22 3.09 -16.61 -11.57
N THR A 23 2.88 -17.37 -10.50
CA THR A 23 1.66 -17.32 -9.68
C THR A 23 1.49 -15.96 -9.01
N ASN A 24 2.57 -15.38 -8.46
CA ASN A 24 2.51 -14.04 -7.88
C ASN A 24 2.22 -12.95 -8.93
N ASN A 25 2.75 -13.08 -10.14
CA ASN A 25 2.45 -12.17 -11.24
C ASN A 25 0.97 -12.26 -11.68
N ASP A 26 0.42 -13.46 -11.75
CA ASP A 26 -0.98 -13.67 -12.13
C ASP A 26 -1.94 -13.13 -11.05
N VAL A 27 -1.65 -13.36 -9.78
CA VAL A 27 -2.41 -12.80 -8.64
C VAL A 27 -2.32 -11.27 -8.63
N GLY A 28 -1.13 -10.71 -8.83
CA GLY A 28 -0.92 -9.27 -8.92
C GLY A 28 -1.67 -8.64 -10.09
N GLN A 29 -1.66 -9.27 -11.27
CA GLN A 29 -2.40 -8.80 -12.44
C GLN A 29 -3.92 -8.87 -12.24
N HIS A 30 -4.41 -9.89 -11.55
CA HIS A 30 -5.84 -10.02 -11.24
C HIS A 30 -6.29 -8.92 -10.27
N ALA A 31 -5.55 -8.69 -9.19
CA ALA A 31 -5.80 -7.62 -8.24
C ALA A 31 -5.81 -6.24 -8.92
N PHE A 32 -4.85 -6.00 -9.80
CA PHE A 32 -4.75 -4.77 -10.58
C PHE A 32 -5.97 -4.55 -11.51
N LYS A 33 -6.39 -5.59 -12.24
CA LYS A 33 -7.59 -5.51 -13.11
C LYS A 33 -8.86 -5.28 -12.29
N ASN A 34 -9.00 -5.94 -11.15
CA ASN A 34 -10.13 -5.76 -10.25
C ASN A 34 -10.15 -4.34 -9.68
N ALA A 35 -9.03 -3.84 -9.16
CA ALA A 35 -8.89 -2.48 -8.66
C ALA A 35 -9.32 -1.46 -9.73
N LYS A 36 -8.82 -1.58 -10.95
CA LYS A 36 -9.20 -0.69 -12.07
C LYS A 36 -10.70 -0.71 -12.35
N ARG A 37 -11.32 -1.88 -12.29
CA ARG A 37 -12.77 -2.03 -12.52
C ARG A 37 -13.58 -1.37 -11.41
N GLU A 38 -13.22 -1.61 -10.16
CA GLU A 38 -13.94 -1.05 -9.01
C GLU A 38 -13.76 0.47 -8.92
N LEU A 39 -12.54 0.96 -9.11
CA LEU A 39 -12.27 2.40 -9.20
C LEU A 39 -13.13 3.07 -10.30
N ARG A 40 -13.26 2.43 -11.46
CA ARG A 40 -14.11 2.96 -12.53
C ARG A 40 -15.58 3.02 -12.13
N LYS A 41 -16.10 2.04 -11.40
CA LYS A 41 -17.48 2.07 -10.89
C LYS A 41 -17.69 3.23 -9.90
N ILE A 42 -16.75 3.41 -8.97
CA ILE A 42 -16.80 4.52 -7.99
C ILE A 42 -16.79 5.87 -8.71
N LEU A 43 -15.89 6.05 -9.66
CA LEU A 43 -15.75 7.31 -10.41
C LEU A 43 -16.96 7.60 -11.30
N ASN A 44 -17.56 6.56 -11.91
CA ASN A 44 -18.81 6.71 -12.66
C ASN A 44 -19.96 7.18 -11.75
N ARG A 45 -20.07 6.60 -10.55
CA ARG A 45 -21.05 7.05 -9.56
C ARG A 45 -20.84 8.52 -9.19
N PHE A 46 -19.61 8.97 -8.94
CA PHE A 46 -19.30 10.36 -8.64
C PHE A 46 -19.64 11.29 -9.83
N LYS A 47 -19.51 10.80 -11.06
CA LYS A 47 -19.94 11.52 -12.25
C LYS A 47 -21.46 11.65 -12.33
N GLU A 48 -22.20 10.58 -12.06
CA GLU A 48 -23.67 10.55 -12.00
C GLU A 48 -24.22 11.48 -10.90
N GLU A 49 -23.52 11.54 -9.75
CA GLU A 49 -23.83 12.44 -8.65
C GLU A 49 -23.44 13.91 -8.91
N GLY A 50 -22.82 14.20 -10.06
CA GLY A 50 -22.36 15.56 -10.42
C GLY A 50 -21.10 16.02 -9.65
N ARG A 51 -20.44 15.15 -8.94
CA ARG A 51 -19.19 15.43 -8.18
C ARG A 51 -17.96 15.51 -9.08
N LEU A 52 -18.00 14.85 -10.22
CA LEU A 52 -17.00 14.88 -11.28
C LEU A 52 -17.68 15.11 -12.63
N ARG A 53 -17.04 15.85 -13.54
CA ARG A 53 -17.48 15.98 -14.93
C ARG A 53 -16.84 14.93 -15.83
N SER A 54 -15.56 14.67 -15.60
CA SER A 54 -14.77 13.73 -16.39
C SER A 54 -13.67 13.09 -15.58
N PHE A 55 -13.24 11.90 -16.02
CA PHE A 55 -12.06 11.24 -15.48
C PHE A 55 -11.39 10.34 -16.52
N THR A 56 -10.08 10.14 -16.35
CA THR A 56 -9.28 9.16 -17.12
C THR A 56 -8.39 8.39 -16.17
N ILE A 57 -8.43 7.05 -16.23
CA ILE A 57 -7.57 6.16 -15.44
C ILE A 57 -6.37 5.77 -16.30
N VAL A 58 -5.18 6.22 -15.91
CA VAL A 58 -3.91 5.93 -16.57
C VAL A 58 -3.13 4.94 -15.73
N PRO A 59 -2.92 3.69 -16.20
CA PRO A 59 -1.95 2.79 -15.59
C PRO A 59 -0.54 3.37 -15.73
N THR A 60 0.22 3.43 -14.64
CA THR A 60 1.58 3.99 -14.68
C THR A 60 2.55 3.11 -15.47
N SER A 61 2.26 1.81 -15.58
CA SER A 61 2.95 0.88 -16.48
C SER A 61 2.89 1.28 -17.96
N ASN A 62 1.92 2.12 -18.34
CA ASN A 62 1.81 2.64 -19.72
C ASN A 62 2.70 3.87 -19.97
N LEU A 63 3.31 4.43 -18.92
CA LEU A 63 4.25 5.55 -19.07
C LEU A 63 5.61 5.02 -19.54
N ALA A 64 6.12 5.58 -20.61
CA ALA A 64 7.48 5.29 -21.05
C ALA A 64 8.49 5.82 -20.02
N VAL A 65 9.62 5.11 -19.86
CA VAL A 65 10.69 5.53 -18.93
C VAL A 65 11.21 6.94 -19.23
N LYS A 66 11.15 7.38 -20.50
CA LYS A 66 11.53 8.75 -20.92
C LYS A 66 10.44 9.80 -20.69
N HIS A 67 9.24 9.38 -20.20
CA HIS A 67 8.18 10.34 -19.94
C HIS A 67 8.58 11.28 -18.79
N PRO A 68 8.38 12.60 -18.91
CA PRO A 68 8.82 13.60 -17.90
C PRO A 68 8.29 13.34 -16.48
N LEU A 69 7.14 12.72 -16.35
CA LEU A 69 6.51 12.42 -15.07
C LEU A 69 6.80 11.00 -14.57
N PHE A 70 7.55 10.17 -15.32
CA PHE A 70 7.76 8.77 -14.98
C PHE A 70 8.34 8.59 -13.57
N GLU A 71 9.40 9.32 -13.24
CA GLU A 71 10.08 9.22 -11.93
C GLU A 71 9.16 9.51 -10.74
N TYR A 72 8.19 10.40 -10.93
CA TYR A 72 7.23 10.80 -9.89
C TYR A 72 6.00 9.89 -9.84
N ALA A 73 5.63 9.32 -10.97
CA ALA A 73 4.43 8.50 -11.12
C ALA A 73 4.66 7.01 -10.82
N ARG A 74 5.88 6.51 -10.98
CA ARG A 74 6.21 5.07 -10.92
C ARG A 74 5.94 4.40 -9.56
N SER A 75 5.77 5.20 -8.51
CA SER A 75 5.43 4.71 -7.17
C SER A 75 3.95 4.37 -7.02
N PHE A 76 3.13 4.70 -8.01
CA PHE A 76 1.70 4.40 -8.06
C PHE A 76 1.39 3.40 -9.17
N ASP A 77 0.29 2.67 -9.02
CA ASP A 77 -0.21 1.76 -10.05
C ASP A 77 -1.11 2.48 -11.06
N PHE A 78 -1.86 3.49 -10.58
CA PHE A 78 -2.72 4.32 -11.42
C PHE A 78 -2.57 5.79 -11.07
N ILE A 79 -2.67 6.62 -12.10
CA ILE A 79 -2.99 8.04 -11.97
C ILE A 79 -4.38 8.24 -12.54
N ILE A 80 -5.29 8.77 -11.75
CA ILE A 80 -6.63 9.13 -12.18
C ILE A 80 -6.65 10.65 -12.38
N ILE A 81 -6.81 11.07 -13.61
CA ILE A 81 -6.91 12.46 -14.00
C ILE A 81 -8.39 12.83 -13.98
N THR A 82 -8.75 13.85 -13.21
CA THR A 82 -10.13 14.36 -13.13
C THR A 82 -10.16 15.86 -13.43
N ASP A 83 -11.35 16.41 -13.62
CA ASP A 83 -11.55 17.85 -13.78
C ASP A 83 -11.34 18.64 -12.47
N VAL A 84 -11.20 17.95 -11.32
CA VAL A 84 -10.92 18.57 -10.01
C VAL A 84 -9.50 18.30 -9.49
N GLY A 85 -8.72 17.43 -10.14
CA GLY A 85 -7.34 17.13 -9.76
C GLY A 85 -6.90 15.72 -10.09
N LEU A 86 -5.79 15.31 -9.47
CA LEU A 86 -5.19 13.99 -9.60
C LEU A 86 -5.47 13.13 -8.38
N ILE A 87 -5.84 11.88 -8.62
CA ILE A 87 -5.89 10.83 -7.61
C ILE A 87 -4.85 9.77 -7.99
N ASN A 88 -3.84 9.61 -7.14
CA ASN A 88 -2.72 8.71 -7.37
C ASN A 88 -2.90 7.47 -6.51
N VAL A 89 -3.06 6.32 -7.13
CA VAL A 89 -3.48 5.09 -6.46
C VAL A 89 -2.34 4.09 -6.40
N ASP A 90 -1.99 3.67 -5.20
CA ASP A 90 -1.12 2.53 -4.89
C ASP A 90 -2.02 1.35 -4.49
N VAL A 91 -1.99 0.26 -5.25
CA VAL A 91 -2.82 -0.93 -5.02
C VAL A 91 -2.07 -1.90 -4.14
N LYS A 92 -2.65 -2.27 -3.00
CA LYS A 92 -2.13 -3.29 -2.10
C LYS A 92 -2.98 -4.56 -2.18
N ASN A 93 -2.34 -5.67 -2.51
CA ASN A 93 -2.95 -7.00 -2.47
C ASN A 93 -2.59 -7.69 -1.15
N TRP A 94 -3.25 -7.25 -0.07
CA TRP A 94 -3.06 -7.82 1.27
C TRP A 94 -4.25 -8.67 1.70
N ASN A 95 -4.75 -9.46 0.77
CA ASN A 95 -5.87 -10.38 0.99
C ASN A 95 -5.60 -11.29 2.19
N GLN A 96 -6.57 -11.39 3.11
CA GLN A 96 -6.52 -12.20 4.34
C GLN A 96 -5.36 -11.84 5.30
N LYS A 97 -4.79 -10.65 5.17
CA LYS A 97 -3.78 -10.14 6.08
C LYS A 97 -4.39 -9.14 7.06
N THR A 98 -3.80 -9.05 8.24
CA THR A 98 -4.10 -7.98 9.19
C THR A 98 -3.01 -6.91 9.06
N PHE A 99 -3.43 -5.69 8.81
CA PHE A 99 -2.58 -4.51 8.69
C PHE A 99 -2.71 -3.66 9.94
N TYR A 100 -1.58 -3.34 10.54
CA TYR A 100 -1.48 -2.54 11.75
C TYR A 100 -0.81 -1.21 11.43
N HIS A 101 -1.38 -0.12 11.98
CA HIS A 101 -0.87 1.23 11.84
C HIS A 101 -0.92 1.93 13.21
N PHE A 102 0.23 2.09 13.85
CA PHE A 102 0.34 2.54 15.24
C PHE A 102 1.40 3.60 15.40
N ASP A 103 1.07 4.69 16.08
CA ASP A 103 2.04 5.68 16.54
C ASP A 103 3.01 5.05 17.54
N VAL A 104 4.21 5.65 17.62
CA VAL A 104 5.17 5.30 18.68
C VAL A 104 4.58 5.69 20.02
N PRO A 105 4.38 4.74 20.91
CA PRO A 105 3.47 4.96 21.99
C PRO A 105 4.15 5.29 23.29
N ASP A 106 3.67 6.33 23.92
CA ASP A 106 3.62 6.42 25.37
C ASP A 106 2.22 6.10 25.94
N GLN A 107 1.28 5.72 25.07
CA GLN A 107 -0.10 5.48 25.50
C GLN A 107 -0.31 4.01 25.85
N HIS A 108 -0.53 3.76 27.16
CA HIS A 108 -1.05 2.50 27.61
C HIS A 108 -2.58 2.50 27.44
N LEU A 109 -3.10 1.53 26.69
CA LEU A 109 -4.55 1.27 26.68
C LEU A 109 -4.92 0.55 27.97
N GLU A 110 -5.73 1.19 28.79
CA GLU A 110 -6.26 0.59 30.02
C GLU A 110 -7.57 -0.12 29.74
N GLU A 111 -7.77 -1.27 30.38
CA GLU A 111 -9.03 -2.01 30.31
C GLU A 111 -10.20 -1.12 30.82
N GLY A 112 -11.28 -1.07 30.04
CA GLY A 112 -12.45 -0.24 30.35
C GLY A 112 -12.46 1.15 29.69
N GLN A 113 -11.40 1.54 28.98
CA GLN A 113 -11.45 2.74 28.15
C GLN A 113 -12.29 2.51 26.89
N PRO A 114 -12.98 3.54 26.33
CA PRO A 114 -13.83 3.40 25.14
C PRO A 114 -13.08 2.87 23.91
N GLN A 115 -11.80 3.19 23.79
CA GLN A 115 -10.92 2.74 22.70
C GLN A 115 -10.22 1.40 22.98
N TYR A 116 -10.48 0.76 24.15
CA TYR A 116 -9.90 -0.52 24.47
C TYR A 116 -10.41 -1.60 23.50
N ASN A 117 -9.49 -2.23 22.81
CA ASN A 117 -9.74 -3.33 21.90
C ASN A 117 -8.56 -4.28 21.95
N THR A 118 -8.80 -5.59 22.05
CA THR A 118 -7.74 -6.59 22.15
C THR A 118 -6.76 -6.53 20.99
N GLU A 119 -7.24 -6.28 19.77
CA GLU A 119 -6.41 -6.16 18.59
C GLU A 119 -5.51 -4.91 18.66
N LYS A 120 -6.05 -3.78 19.16
CA LYS A 120 -5.25 -2.56 19.42
C LYS A 120 -4.18 -2.81 20.48
N VAL A 121 -4.50 -3.53 21.56
CA VAL A 121 -3.52 -3.90 22.59
C VAL A 121 -2.38 -4.72 22.02
N VAL A 122 -2.68 -5.68 21.14
CA VAL A 122 -1.66 -6.46 20.43
C VAL A 122 -0.80 -5.55 19.56
N GLY A 123 -1.42 -4.67 18.77
CA GLY A 123 -0.73 -3.70 17.92
C GLY A 123 0.22 -2.79 18.71
N HIS A 124 -0.24 -2.23 19.83
CA HIS A 124 0.60 -1.43 20.73
C HIS A 124 1.77 -2.24 21.31
N TYR A 125 1.50 -3.44 21.79
CA TYR A 125 2.55 -4.29 22.37
C TYR A 125 3.65 -4.60 21.33
N ILE A 126 3.26 -4.99 20.12
CA ILE A 126 4.20 -5.32 19.05
C ILE A 126 5.00 -4.08 18.62
N SER A 127 4.34 -2.93 18.43
CA SER A 127 4.99 -1.67 18.07
C SER A 127 6.01 -1.23 19.12
N ASN A 128 5.63 -1.28 20.40
CA ASN A 128 6.50 -0.95 21.53
C ASN A 128 7.73 -1.85 21.59
N ARG A 129 7.51 -3.16 21.41
CA ARG A 129 8.60 -4.12 21.44
C ARG A 129 9.58 -3.91 20.30
N TYR A 130 9.06 -3.65 19.09
CA TYR A 130 9.91 -3.33 17.94
C TYR A 130 10.68 -2.04 18.14
N HIS A 131 10.04 -0.98 18.62
CA HIS A 131 10.67 0.30 18.93
C HIS A 131 11.79 0.13 19.96
N SER A 132 11.56 -0.62 21.04
CA SER A 132 12.56 -0.84 22.09
C SER A 132 13.81 -1.56 21.59
N GLN A 133 13.66 -2.43 20.59
CA GLN A 133 14.76 -3.22 20.02
C GLN A 133 15.55 -2.45 18.95
N PHE A 134 14.86 -1.75 18.06
CA PHE A 134 15.47 -1.23 16.84
C PHE A 134 15.51 0.29 16.76
N LYS A 135 14.65 1.01 17.48
CA LYS A 135 14.56 2.49 17.51
C LYS A 135 14.52 3.13 16.11
N THR A 136 13.91 2.46 15.16
CA THR A 136 14.00 2.80 13.73
C THR A 136 12.66 3.15 13.12
N THR A 137 12.04 4.24 13.53
CA THR A 137 10.97 4.77 12.69
C THR A 137 11.32 6.17 12.22
N ARG A 138 11.11 6.45 10.94
CA ARG A 138 11.35 7.77 10.35
C ARG A 138 10.11 8.66 10.45
N SER A 139 8.93 8.08 10.48
CA SER A 139 7.65 8.78 10.49
C SER A 139 7.04 8.93 11.88
N GLY A 140 7.58 8.26 12.90
CA GLY A 140 6.94 8.17 14.23
C GLY A 140 5.79 7.15 14.27
N VAL A 141 5.48 6.49 13.16
CA VAL A 141 4.41 5.52 13.02
C VAL A 141 4.98 4.16 12.64
N TYR A 142 4.51 3.11 13.30
CA TYR A 142 4.82 1.72 12.96
C TYR A 142 3.73 1.11 12.11
N THR A 143 4.12 0.67 10.92
CA THR A 143 3.27 -0.02 9.98
C THR A 143 3.76 -1.43 9.78
N PHE A 144 2.92 -2.41 10.03
CA PHE A 144 3.27 -3.82 9.85
C PHE A 144 2.07 -4.68 9.49
N ILE A 145 2.34 -5.83 8.89
CA ILE A 145 1.33 -6.84 8.57
C ILE A 145 1.58 -8.10 9.36
N GLU A 146 0.50 -8.75 9.77
CA GLU A 146 0.51 -10.09 10.31
C GLU A 146 0.40 -11.12 9.19
N ILE A 147 1.33 -12.04 9.15
CA ILE A 147 1.42 -13.11 8.16
C ILE A 147 1.42 -14.45 8.89
N LEU A 148 0.60 -15.39 8.42
CA LEU A 148 0.69 -16.77 8.84
C LEU A 148 1.60 -17.54 7.88
N GLN A 149 2.75 -17.98 8.38
CA GLN A 149 3.72 -18.74 7.60
C GLN A 149 4.16 -19.98 8.41
N ASP A 150 4.04 -21.17 7.83
CA ASP A 150 4.43 -22.44 8.45
C ASP A 150 3.82 -22.65 9.85
N ASN A 151 2.52 -22.34 10.01
CA ASN A 151 1.79 -22.36 11.29
C ASN A 151 2.36 -21.40 12.36
N ARG A 152 3.10 -20.39 11.95
CA ARG A 152 3.62 -19.33 12.83
C ARG A 152 3.09 -17.97 12.40
N VAL A 153 2.73 -17.16 13.39
CA VAL A 153 2.42 -15.75 13.17
C VAL A 153 3.72 -14.97 13.08
N ILE A 154 3.91 -14.25 12.00
CA ILE A 154 5.07 -13.39 11.74
C ILE A 154 4.55 -11.98 11.54
N TYR A 155 5.25 -10.97 12.10
CA TYR A 155 4.99 -9.57 11.87
C TYR A 155 6.07 -9.00 10.94
N GLU A 156 5.65 -8.52 9.76
CA GLU A 156 6.54 -7.90 8.79
C GLU A 156 6.36 -6.37 8.88
N PHE A 157 7.43 -5.67 9.28
CA PHE A 157 7.44 -4.23 9.42
C PHE A 157 7.88 -3.55 8.14
N TYR A 158 7.23 -2.42 7.84
CA TYR A 158 7.61 -1.56 6.73
C TYR A 158 8.57 -0.46 7.19
N ASP A 159 9.63 -0.23 6.43
CA ASP A 159 10.59 0.85 6.69
C ASP A 159 9.98 2.24 6.55
N HIS A 160 8.90 2.36 5.79
CA HIS A 160 8.19 3.59 5.53
C HIS A 160 6.69 3.36 5.66
N ASP A 161 6.01 4.29 6.32
CA ASP A 161 4.56 4.32 6.33
C ASP A 161 4.01 4.45 4.90
N PRO A 162 3.15 3.51 4.45
CA PRO A 162 2.58 3.56 3.10
C PRO A 162 1.72 4.80 2.86
N TYR A 163 1.04 5.33 3.88
CA TYR A 163 0.24 6.56 3.76
C TYR A 163 1.12 7.77 3.53
N ASP A 164 2.15 7.98 4.37
CA ASP A 164 3.13 9.04 4.19
C ASP A 164 3.82 8.95 2.83
N LYS A 165 4.16 7.73 2.40
CA LYS A 165 4.77 7.51 1.10
C LYS A 165 3.84 7.93 -0.03
N ALA A 166 2.56 7.56 0.04
CA ALA A 166 1.59 7.94 -0.98
C ALA A 166 1.37 9.46 -1.01
N ALA A 167 1.22 10.10 0.15
CA ALA A 167 1.04 11.55 0.27
C ALA A 167 2.26 12.32 -0.27
N ASN A 168 3.47 11.93 0.13
CA ASN A 168 4.70 12.59 -0.31
C ASN A 168 4.95 12.43 -1.82
N ASN A 169 4.68 11.26 -2.37
CA ASN A 169 4.81 11.01 -3.82
C ASN A 169 3.75 11.80 -4.62
N ALA A 170 2.52 11.87 -4.13
CA ALA A 170 1.46 12.69 -4.76
C ALA A 170 1.81 14.18 -4.74
N LYS A 171 2.40 14.66 -3.65
CA LYS A 171 2.91 16.05 -3.56
C LYS A 171 4.05 16.28 -4.53
N ALA A 172 5.03 15.38 -4.60
CA ALA A 172 6.16 15.52 -5.52
C ALA A 172 5.71 15.56 -6.99
N LEU A 173 4.73 14.72 -7.37
CA LEU A 173 4.13 14.75 -8.69
C LEU A 173 3.40 16.07 -8.96
N LYS A 174 2.64 16.57 -7.99
CA LYS A 174 1.98 17.89 -8.06
C LYS A 174 2.99 19.00 -8.30
N ASP A 175 4.01 19.08 -7.43
CA ASP A 175 5.03 20.14 -7.50
C ASP A 175 5.75 20.12 -8.87
N LYS A 176 6.03 18.94 -9.40
CA LYS A 176 6.64 18.79 -10.73
C LYS A 176 5.74 19.33 -11.85
N ILE A 177 4.45 18.99 -11.82
CA ILE A 177 3.48 19.46 -12.82
C ILE A 177 3.29 20.99 -12.72
N GLU A 178 3.13 21.51 -11.50
CA GLU A 178 2.95 22.95 -11.28
C GLU A 178 4.17 23.77 -11.77
N ASN A 179 5.37 23.26 -11.51
CA ASN A 179 6.62 23.90 -11.94
C ASN A 179 6.82 23.87 -13.47
N ASP A 180 6.50 22.73 -14.10
CA ASP A 180 6.74 22.56 -15.54
C ASP A 180 5.70 23.30 -16.41
N TYR A 181 4.46 23.41 -15.94
CA TYR A 181 3.34 23.90 -16.73
C TYR A 181 2.73 25.19 -16.19
N ASN A 182 3.23 25.72 -15.07
CA ASN A 182 2.80 26.97 -14.45
C ASN A 182 1.27 27.06 -14.20
N PHE A 183 0.65 25.96 -13.78
CA PHE A 183 -0.73 25.97 -13.32
C PHE A 183 -0.89 25.15 -12.05
N LYS A 184 -1.86 25.52 -11.20
CA LYS A 184 -2.11 24.84 -9.94
C LYS A 184 -3.04 23.66 -10.11
N ILE A 185 -2.71 22.54 -9.45
CA ILE A 185 -3.49 21.33 -9.48
C ILE A 185 -3.63 20.75 -8.07
N GLN A 186 -4.76 20.13 -7.79
CA GLN A 186 -4.90 19.28 -6.59
C GLN A 186 -4.36 17.88 -6.89
N SER A 187 -3.70 17.28 -5.91
CA SER A 187 -3.16 15.91 -6.03
C SER A 187 -3.21 15.22 -4.68
N ILE A 188 -3.79 14.04 -4.65
CA ILE A 188 -3.88 13.20 -3.46
C ILE A 188 -3.29 11.83 -3.74
N GLY A 189 -2.68 11.21 -2.72
CA GLY A 189 -2.27 9.82 -2.72
C GLY A 189 -3.32 8.95 -2.02
N VAL A 190 -3.60 7.80 -2.59
CA VAL A 190 -4.59 6.86 -2.07
C VAL A 190 -3.99 5.46 -2.06
N ILE A 191 -4.16 4.73 -0.97
CA ILE A 191 -3.90 3.30 -0.91
C ILE A 191 -5.21 2.57 -1.13
N TYR A 192 -5.24 1.70 -2.12
CA TYR A 192 -6.38 0.86 -2.44
C TYR A 192 -6.10 -0.58 -2.08
N PHE A 193 -6.80 -1.10 -1.09
CA PHE A 193 -6.73 -2.52 -0.73
C PHE A 193 -7.66 -3.31 -1.66
N SER A 194 -7.07 -4.12 -2.54
CA SER A 194 -7.83 -4.98 -3.44
C SER A 194 -8.49 -6.11 -2.64
N ASP A 195 -9.72 -6.47 -3.04
CA ASP A 195 -10.52 -7.59 -2.55
C ASP A 195 -11.19 -7.44 -1.17
N GLY A 196 -11.04 -6.30 -0.49
CA GLY A 196 -11.84 -5.96 0.70
C GLY A 196 -11.70 -6.91 1.91
N SER A 197 -10.70 -7.79 1.92
CA SER A 197 -10.49 -8.80 2.96
C SER A 197 -9.30 -8.50 3.88
N VAL A 198 -8.69 -7.32 3.75
CA VAL A 198 -7.68 -6.85 4.70
C VAL A 198 -8.39 -6.37 5.98
N ASN A 199 -7.93 -6.86 7.14
CA ASN A 199 -8.34 -6.32 8.43
C ASN A 199 -7.39 -5.17 8.78
N ILE A 200 -7.93 -3.94 8.93
CA ILE A 200 -7.15 -2.75 9.25
C ILE A 200 -7.35 -2.43 10.72
N ILE A 201 -6.26 -2.42 11.48
CA ILE A 201 -6.25 -2.10 12.91
C ILE A 201 -5.40 -0.85 13.09
N GLU A 202 -6.07 0.24 13.40
CA GLU A 202 -5.44 1.54 13.60
C GLU A 202 -5.41 1.90 15.07
N GLY A 203 -4.23 2.26 15.56
CA GLY A 203 -3.96 2.73 16.90
C GLY A 203 -3.49 4.19 16.94
N SER A 204 -3.43 4.82 15.75
CA SER A 204 -3.06 6.22 15.60
C SER A 204 -4.31 7.08 15.39
N ASP A 205 -4.45 8.17 16.15
CA ASP A 205 -5.48 9.18 15.91
C ASP A 205 -5.16 10.05 14.67
N GLU A 206 -3.97 9.85 14.06
CA GLU A 206 -3.54 10.56 12.87
C GLU A 206 -4.05 9.93 11.56
N SER A 207 -4.65 8.75 11.62
CA SER A 207 -5.23 8.07 10.43
C SER A 207 -6.30 8.90 9.73
N ASP A 208 -6.96 9.82 10.44
CA ASP A 208 -7.98 10.73 9.89
C ASP A 208 -7.38 11.87 9.02
N LYS A 209 -6.06 11.96 8.93
CA LYS A 209 -5.38 13.02 8.15
C LYS A 209 -5.14 12.67 6.68
N TYR A 210 -5.46 11.45 6.27
CA TYR A 210 -5.12 10.94 4.94
C TYR A 210 -6.33 10.59 4.09
#